data_3dc8a88969aaa80c32d10e07755a40a5
#
_entry.id   3dc8a88969aaa80c32d10e07755a40a5
#
_cell.length_a   1.000
_cell.length_b   1.000
_cell.length_c   1.000
_cell.angle_alpha   90.00
_cell.angle_beta   90.00
_cell.angle_gamma   90.00
#
_symmetry.space_group_name_H-M   'P 1'
#
loop_
_entity.id
_entity.type
_entity.pdbx_description
1 polymer ?
#
loop_
_entity_poly.entity_id
_entity_poly.type
_entity_poly.pdbx_seq_one_letter_code
_entity_poly.pdbx_strand_id
1 'polypeptide(L)'
;MPAFTSYDNLKTNIADYLARSDLTEKIPMFVSLAEKRLNRDLRLRQMLQQSTYSLTSGYKVPTPTDFLEMKDIHIDANPVINLNFKTVSQFYRLGTSSTTGQPINYTLVSDNFVL
;
A
#
# COMPACT_ATOMS: atom_id res chain seq x y z
N MET A 1 23.01 -19.97 15.29
CA MET A 1 22.87 -18.52 15.12
C MET A 1 22.25 -17.92 16.37
N PRO A 2 22.85 -16.89 16.93
CA PRO A 2 22.17 -16.18 18.01
C PRO A 2 20.85 -15.60 17.46
N ALA A 3 19.76 -15.84 18.19
CA ALA A 3 18.47 -15.29 17.82
C ALA A 3 18.49 -13.77 17.99
N PHE A 4 18.01 -13.03 17.00
CA PHE A 4 17.82 -11.60 17.11
C PHE A 4 16.62 -11.32 18.02
N THR A 5 16.89 -10.92 19.25
CA THR A 5 15.85 -10.71 20.27
C THR A 5 15.44 -9.22 20.39
N SER A 6 16.27 -8.31 19.89
CA SER A 6 15.99 -6.87 19.92
C SER A 6 16.73 -6.15 18.79
N TYR A 7 16.31 -4.92 18.54
CA TYR A 7 16.94 -4.03 17.56
C TYR A 7 18.42 -3.72 17.92
N ASP A 8 18.71 -3.53 19.21
CA ASP A 8 20.09 -3.29 19.63
C ASP A 8 20.97 -4.53 19.45
N ASN A 9 20.43 -5.71 19.70
CA ASN A 9 21.11 -6.97 19.41
C ASN A 9 21.40 -7.12 17.91
N LEU A 10 20.46 -6.75 17.05
CA LEU A 10 20.67 -6.76 15.61
C LEU A 10 21.82 -5.82 15.20
N LYS A 11 21.86 -4.58 15.71
CA LYS A 11 22.93 -3.63 15.44
C LYS A 11 24.29 -4.16 15.87
N THR A 12 24.38 -4.71 17.06
CA THR A 12 25.61 -5.29 17.61
C THR A 12 26.11 -6.44 16.75
N ASN A 13 25.22 -7.38 16.39
CA ASN A 13 25.60 -8.50 15.53
C ASN A 13 26.05 -8.07 14.12
N ILE A 14 25.45 -7.01 13.56
CA ILE A 14 25.89 -6.47 12.28
C ILE A 14 27.29 -5.86 12.42
N ALA A 15 27.55 -5.10 13.49
CA ALA A 15 28.88 -4.53 13.74
C ALA A 15 29.95 -5.61 13.92
N ASP A 16 29.64 -6.66 14.67
CA ASP A 16 30.52 -7.81 14.88
C ASP A 16 30.80 -8.57 13.58
N TYR A 17 29.76 -8.78 12.78
CA TYR A 17 29.91 -9.46 11.47
C TYR A 17 30.80 -8.67 10.51
N LEU A 18 30.65 -7.33 10.49
CA LEU A 18 31.48 -6.46 9.66
C LEU A 18 32.90 -6.29 10.22
N ALA A 19 33.14 -6.66 11.49
CA ALA A 19 34.40 -6.47 12.20
C ALA A 19 34.91 -5.00 12.10
N ARG A 20 33.99 -4.04 12.11
CA ARG A 20 34.27 -2.60 11.97
C ARG A 20 33.50 -1.79 12.98
N SER A 21 34.18 -0.94 13.71
CA SER A 21 33.58 -0.02 14.68
C SER A 21 33.24 1.36 14.13
N ASP A 22 33.81 1.73 12.98
CA ASP A 22 33.62 3.03 12.34
C ASP A 22 32.24 3.20 11.66
N LEU A 23 31.51 2.11 11.47
CA LEU A 23 30.20 2.11 10.82
C LEU A 23 29.01 2.04 11.80
N THR A 24 29.26 2.00 13.10
CA THR A 24 28.22 1.81 14.12
C THR A 24 27.11 2.84 14.03
N GLU A 25 27.42 4.11 13.74
CA GLU A 25 26.42 5.18 13.58
C GLU A 25 25.62 5.05 12.26
N LYS A 26 26.17 4.35 11.26
CA LYS A 26 25.54 4.19 9.94
C LYS A 26 24.67 2.94 9.84
N ILE A 27 24.83 1.99 10.75
CA ILE A 27 24.05 0.75 10.78
C ILE A 27 22.52 1.00 10.83
N PRO A 28 21.99 1.93 11.62
CA PRO A 28 20.57 2.24 11.61
C PRO A 28 20.04 2.68 10.25
N MET A 29 20.84 3.42 9.49
CA MET A 29 20.48 3.84 8.13
C MET A 29 20.39 2.64 7.19
N PHE A 30 21.34 1.71 7.26
CA PHE A 30 21.32 0.49 6.45
C PHE A 30 20.12 -0.40 6.79
N VAL A 31 19.81 -0.54 8.06
CA VAL A 31 18.60 -1.28 8.49
C VAL A 31 17.34 -0.64 7.94
N SER A 32 17.21 0.68 8.03
CA SER A 32 16.06 1.42 7.48
C SER A 32 15.93 1.26 5.95
N LEU A 33 17.05 1.25 5.23
CA LEU A 33 17.05 0.99 3.78
C LEU A 33 16.60 -0.43 3.46
N ALA A 34 17.07 -1.42 4.22
CA ALA A 34 16.66 -2.81 4.07
C ALA A 34 15.15 -2.99 4.35
N GLU A 35 14.64 -2.38 5.42
CA GLU A 35 13.20 -2.40 5.74
C GLU A 35 12.34 -1.79 4.61
N LYS A 36 12.75 -0.63 4.10
CA LYS A 36 12.06 0.02 2.96
C LYS A 36 12.05 -0.87 1.71
N ARG A 37 13.17 -1.55 1.45
CA ARG A 37 13.25 -2.48 0.32
C ARG A 37 12.37 -3.70 0.53
N LEU A 38 12.40 -4.31 1.72
CA LEU A 38 11.53 -5.42 2.06
C LEU A 38 10.05 -5.05 1.94
N ASN A 39 9.65 -3.90 2.46
CA ASN A 39 8.27 -3.43 2.38
C ASN A 39 7.81 -3.18 0.93
N ARG A 40 8.72 -2.79 0.05
CA ARG A 40 8.42 -2.60 -1.37
C ARG A 40 8.33 -3.92 -2.13
N ASP A 41 9.27 -4.83 -1.88
CA ASP A 41 9.46 -6.04 -2.69
C ASP A 41 8.60 -7.22 -2.18
N LEU A 42 8.35 -7.28 -0.87
CA LEU A 42 7.53 -8.32 -0.27
C LEU A 42 6.04 -7.99 -0.33
N ARG A 43 5.26 -9.01 -0.62
CA ARG A 43 3.79 -8.99 -0.58
C ARG A 43 3.30 -10.11 0.32
N LEU A 44 3.25 -9.83 1.60
CA LEU A 44 2.86 -10.80 2.61
C LEU A 44 1.36 -10.74 2.86
N ARG A 45 0.78 -11.88 3.20
CA ARG A 45 -0.63 -11.98 3.57
C ARG A 45 -0.98 -11.07 4.75
N GLN A 46 -0.05 -10.90 5.69
CA GLN A 46 -0.24 -10.00 6.84
C GLN A 46 -0.30 -8.51 6.47
N MET A 47 0.14 -8.16 5.26
CA MET A 47 0.07 -6.79 4.74
C MET A 47 -1.29 -6.47 4.08
N LEU A 48 -2.18 -7.47 3.96
CA LEU A 48 -3.54 -7.24 3.46
C LEU A 48 -4.34 -6.51 4.53
N GLN A 49 -4.82 -5.33 4.18
CA GLN A 49 -5.67 -4.52 5.04
C GLN A 49 -6.94 -4.15 4.30
N GLN A 50 -8.05 -4.23 5.00
CA GLN A 50 -9.34 -3.79 4.49
C GLN A 50 -9.67 -2.43 5.08
N SER A 51 -10.07 -1.50 4.23
CA SER A 51 -10.57 -0.18 4.63
C SER A 51 -11.94 0.04 4.02
N THR A 52 -12.85 0.59 4.79
CA THR A 52 -14.22 0.89 4.36
C THR A 52 -14.41 2.39 4.30
N TYR A 53 -14.94 2.89 3.20
CA TYR A 53 -15.23 4.30 2.99
C TYR A 53 -16.71 4.47 2.64
N SER A 54 -17.33 5.46 3.25
CA SER A 54 -18.72 5.83 2.92
C SER A 54 -18.71 6.99 1.92
N LEU A 55 -19.30 6.75 0.76
CA LEU A 55 -19.52 7.79 -0.25
C LEU A 55 -20.83 8.51 0.04
N THR A 56 -20.76 9.67 0.66
CA THR A 56 -21.94 10.52 0.93
C THR A 56 -22.16 11.56 -0.16
N SER A 57 -21.08 12.01 -0.78
CA SER A 57 -21.12 12.91 -1.94
C SER A 57 -19.79 12.84 -2.68
N GLY A 58 -19.82 12.82 -4.00
CA GLY A 58 -18.62 12.80 -4.83
C GLY A 58 -18.25 11.39 -5.31
N TYR A 59 -17.23 11.34 -6.14
CA TYR A 59 -16.77 10.15 -6.86
C TYR A 59 -15.30 9.82 -6.57
N LYS A 60 -14.72 10.45 -5.56
CA LYS A 60 -13.31 10.27 -5.18
C LYS A 60 -13.20 9.71 -3.78
N VAL A 61 -12.38 8.69 -3.63
CA VAL A 61 -12.04 8.07 -2.37
C VAL A 61 -10.54 8.18 -2.16
N PRO A 62 -10.07 8.78 -1.05
CA PRO A 62 -8.64 8.91 -0.81
C PRO A 62 -8.01 7.53 -0.59
N THR A 63 -6.79 7.34 -1.09
CA THR A 63 -6.01 6.14 -0.79
C THR A 63 -5.47 6.22 0.64
N PRO A 64 -5.34 5.09 1.35
CA PRO A 64 -4.62 5.04 2.62
C PRO A 64 -3.17 5.51 2.45
N THR A 65 -2.60 6.09 3.52
CA THR A 65 -1.22 6.61 3.49
C THR A 65 -0.15 5.53 3.32
N ASP A 66 -0.48 4.30 3.67
CA ASP A 66 0.37 3.11 3.55
C ASP A 66 0.00 2.23 2.35
N PHE A 67 -0.76 2.79 1.39
CA PHE A 67 -1.20 2.08 0.19
C PHE A 67 -0.02 1.66 -0.68
N LEU A 68 0.05 0.37 -1.01
CA LEU A 68 1.03 -0.21 -1.92
C LEU A 68 0.41 -0.63 -3.24
N GLU A 69 -0.62 -1.46 -3.16
CA GLU A 69 -1.35 -1.93 -4.35
C GLU A 69 -2.79 -2.33 -3.99
N MET A 70 -3.67 -2.22 -4.95
CA MET A 70 -5.05 -2.68 -4.83
C MET A 70 -5.14 -4.18 -5.11
N LYS A 71 -5.79 -4.91 -4.22
CA LYS A 71 -6.14 -6.31 -4.43
C LYS A 71 -7.57 -6.47 -4.92
N ASP A 72 -8.48 -5.78 -4.28
CA ASP A 72 -9.90 -5.81 -4.60
C ASP A 72 -10.58 -4.54 -4.12
N ILE A 73 -11.57 -4.09 -4.86
CA ILE A 73 -12.47 -3.00 -4.45
C ILE A 73 -13.91 -3.38 -4.84
N HIS A 74 -14.78 -3.31 -3.87
CA HIS A 74 -16.17 -3.65 -4.07
C HIS A 74 -17.09 -2.71 -3.28
N ILE A 75 -18.33 -2.66 -3.69
CA ILE A 75 -19.40 -1.99 -2.98
C ILE A 75 -20.05 -3.01 -2.04
N ASP A 76 -20.13 -2.64 -0.76
CA ASP A 76 -20.80 -3.45 0.25
C ASP A 76 -22.33 -3.35 0.06
N ALA A 77 -22.83 -4.24 -0.74
CA ALA A 77 -24.23 -4.38 -1.10
C ALA A 77 -24.63 -5.85 -1.04
N ASN A 78 -25.89 -6.14 -1.17
CA ASN A 78 -26.37 -7.52 -1.25
C ASN A 78 -27.13 -7.74 -2.57
N PRO A 79 -26.51 -8.42 -3.56
CA PRO A 79 -25.17 -9.02 -3.56
C PRO A 79 -24.03 -7.99 -3.64
N VAL A 80 -22.83 -8.39 -3.19
CA VAL A 80 -21.60 -7.61 -3.32
C VAL A 80 -21.30 -7.32 -4.78
N ILE A 81 -20.92 -6.08 -5.09
CA ILE A 81 -20.63 -5.63 -6.46
C ILE A 81 -19.17 -5.25 -6.58
N ASN A 82 -18.41 -6.05 -7.32
CA ASN A 82 -17.02 -5.77 -7.60
C ASN A 82 -16.88 -4.68 -8.66
N LEU A 83 -15.94 -3.77 -8.44
CA LEU A 83 -15.60 -2.72 -9.39
C LEU A 83 -14.47 -3.19 -10.30
N ASN A 84 -14.53 -2.78 -11.57
CA ASN A 84 -13.52 -3.11 -12.57
C ASN A 84 -12.48 -2.01 -12.68
N PHE A 85 -11.21 -2.38 -12.58
CA PHE A 85 -10.13 -1.43 -12.84
C PHE A 85 -10.08 -1.04 -14.33
N LYS A 86 -9.96 0.25 -14.58
CA LYS A 86 -9.70 0.82 -15.89
C LYS A 86 -8.48 1.73 -15.82
N THR A 87 -7.69 1.76 -16.88
CA THR A 87 -6.64 2.78 -16.99
C THR A 87 -7.27 4.16 -17.05
N VAL A 88 -6.54 5.19 -16.67
CA VAL A 88 -7.04 6.58 -16.68
C VAL A 88 -7.63 6.95 -18.04
N SER A 89 -6.94 6.60 -19.13
CA SER A 89 -7.42 6.85 -20.49
C SER A 89 -8.73 6.13 -20.81
N GLN A 90 -8.83 4.87 -20.43
CA GLN A 90 -10.04 4.07 -20.66
C GLN A 90 -11.20 4.57 -19.81
N PHE A 91 -10.93 4.94 -18.56
CA PHE A 91 -11.94 5.46 -17.64
C PHE A 91 -12.59 6.72 -18.19
N TYR A 92 -11.79 7.70 -18.61
CA TYR A 92 -12.32 8.96 -19.17
C TYR A 92 -12.94 8.80 -20.55
N ARG A 93 -12.57 7.77 -21.32
CA ARG A 93 -13.24 7.44 -22.57
C ARG A 93 -14.65 6.91 -22.39
N LEU A 94 -14.93 6.24 -21.31
CA LEU A 94 -16.27 5.77 -20.96
C LEU A 94 -17.23 6.92 -20.63
N GLY A 95 -16.68 8.11 -20.49
CA GLY A 95 -17.40 9.34 -20.19
C GLY A 95 -17.63 9.49 -18.69
N THR A 96 -17.38 10.69 -18.19
CA THR A 96 -17.89 11.12 -16.89
C THR A 96 -19.34 11.49 -17.10
N SER A 97 -20.19 10.48 -17.13
CA SER A 97 -21.62 10.70 -17.22
C SER A 97 -22.09 11.39 -15.92
N SER A 98 -22.80 12.49 -16.05
CA SER A 98 -23.51 13.12 -14.95
C SER A 98 -24.70 12.28 -14.45
N THR A 99 -24.84 11.06 -14.92
CA THR A 99 -25.86 10.12 -14.45
C THR A 99 -25.51 9.64 -13.06
N THR A 100 -26.35 9.97 -12.11
CA THR A 100 -26.36 9.37 -10.80
C THR A 100 -26.66 7.89 -10.92
N GLY A 101 -25.72 7.06 -10.45
CA GLY A 101 -25.88 5.61 -10.51
C GLY A 101 -24.78 4.93 -9.71
N GLN A 102 -24.91 3.63 -9.58
CA GLN A 102 -23.93 2.82 -8.90
C GLN A 102 -22.67 2.70 -9.78
N PRO A 103 -21.48 2.98 -9.26
CA PRO A 103 -20.23 2.85 -10.01
C PRO A 103 -19.98 1.37 -10.38
N ILE A 104 -19.43 1.15 -11.55
CA ILE A 104 -19.07 -0.17 -12.07
C ILE A 104 -17.55 -0.26 -12.29
N ASN A 105 -16.91 0.86 -12.57
CA ASN A 105 -15.49 0.95 -12.86
C ASN A 105 -14.81 1.90 -11.89
N TYR A 106 -13.50 1.69 -11.71
CA TYR A 106 -12.67 2.62 -10.97
C TYR A 106 -11.32 2.82 -11.65
N THR A 107 -10.68 3.92 -11.34
CA THR A 107 -9.30 4.19 -11.71
C THR A 107 -8.56 4.85 -10.56
N LEU A 108 -7.25 4.86 -10.62
CA LEU A 108 -6.40 5.52 -9.64
C LEU A 108 -5.81 6.77 -10.28
N VAL A 109 -6.06 7.93 -9.69
CA VAL A 109 -5.52 9.21 -10.13
C VAL A 109 -4.89 9.90 -8.93
N SER A 110 -3.57 10.08 -8.96
CA SER A 110 -2.81 10.61 -7.82
C SER A 110 -3.09 9.76 -6.57
N ASP A 111 -3.50 10.37 -5.49
CA ASP A 111 -3.79 9.70 -4.22
C ASP A 111 -5.29 9.42 -4.02
N ASN A 112 -6.05 9.28 -5.11
CA ASN A 112 -7.49 9.03 -5.03
C ASN A 112 -7.92 7.93 -5.99
N PHE A 113 -8.83 7.07 -5.52
CA PHE A 113 -9.65 6.24 -6.38
C PHE A 113 -10.80 7.08 -6.92
N VAL A 114 -11.00 7.05 -8.22
CA VAL A 114 -12.09 7.72 -8.92
C VAL A 114 -13.08 6.65 -9.38
N LEU A 115 -14.35 6.80 -9.01
CA LEU A 115 -15.43 5.86 -9.27
C LEU A 115 -16.38 6.36 -10.35
#